data_e6f6bd87185b4a70fef927ecc9f266f6
#
_entry.id   e6f6bd87185b4a70fef927ecc9f266f6
#
_cell.length_a   1.000
_cell.length_b   1.000
_cell.length_c   1.000
_cell.angle_alpha   90.00
_cell.angle_beta   90.00
_cell.angle_gamma   90.00
#
_symmetry.space_group_name_H-M   'P 1'
#
loop_
_entity.id
_entity.type
_entity.pdbx_description
1 polymer ?
#
loop_
_entity_poly.entity_id
_entity_poly.type
_entity_poly.pdbx_seq_one_letter_code
_entity_poly.pdbx_strand_id
1 'polypeptide(L)'
;MNKRLLSLVLALAMSLSLAAPTTAFAAESTEEPVTVYADEAAENTPADTETEPGTEPEQPTQPVEKLPQEITGVKTAYNLYMTKLDYALRPVTNGDGALTFATSDPGVVTVDETTGLLTPVAVGTATITITAAETEQYLAAEQQVTIKVILAKQTITGVPEALDLKYKANGTYQLKAKAASKLTYKSSNTKVATVDSKGKLTMKGLGTVVITITANADGRYAKATHKVEIEVYKTAAKLKVSKYYKKSKFYKRLMKLHLDGTTRQNVMAIAETQVGYHEGNKLSQMDGANKRGSGNYTEYGYVYGIQGAWCAMFVNWCARENATSTKVVPKYCRVMDYRGFYQKQKRYYPWSKTKGGRGSYLPKAGDMIFYTTYPGASSQHIGYVKSCKVKGGKITIVTTEGNSSDECRHKTYTLPTKSNGRIAAGWYIHGFSSPKY
;
A
#
# COMPACT_ATOMS: atom_id res chain seq x y z
N MET A 1 7.00 3.62 16.60
CA MET A 1 7.16 3.49 15.13
C MET A 1 5.89 2.87 14.59
N ASN A 2 5.20 3.60 13.73
CA ASN A 2 3.90 3.20 13.17
C ASN A 2 4.09 1.98 12.26
N LYS A 3 3.23 0.98 12.37
CA LYS A 3 3.21 -0.22 11.48
C LYS A 3 3.18 0.13 9.98
N ARG A 4 2.77 1.36 9.64
CA ARG A 4 2.76 1.90 8.25
C ARG A 4 4.15 2.15 7.66
N LEU A 5 5.19 2.37 8.49
CA LEU A 5 6.56 2.55 7.96
C LEU A 5 7.22 1.22 7.56
N LEU A 6 6.77 0.09 8.14
CA LEU A 6 7.36 -1.21 7.85
C LEU A 6 6.86 -1.83 6.53
N SER A 7 5.60 -1.53 6.14
CA SER A 7 5.06 -2.00 4.84
C SER A 7 5.61 -1.23 3.64
N LEU A 8 5.98 0.05 3.81
CA LEU A 8 6.56 0.86 2.73
C LEU A 8 8.01 0.45 2.41
N VAL A 9 8.77 -0.02 3.42
CA VAL A 9 10.16 -0.47 3.23
C VAL A 9 10.24 -1.83 2.53
N LEU A 10 9.22 -2.70 2.68
CA LEU A 10 9.22 -4.02 2.02
C LEU A 10 8.77 -3.96 0.55
N ALA A 11 7.99 -2.94 0.16
CA ALA A 11 7.56 -2.75 -1.23
C ALA A 11 8.65 -2.09 -2.11
N LEU A 12 9.62 -1.37 -1.50
CA LEU A 12 10.72 -0.69 -2.23
C LEU A 12 11.93 -1.61 -2.48
N ALA A 13 12.00 -2.78 -1.83
CA ALA A 13 13.13 -3.69 -1.96
C ALA A 13 13.03 -4.70 -3.13
N MET A 14 11.94 -4.72 -3.90
CA MET A 14 11.75 -5.64 -5.02
C MET A 14 11.78 -5.01 -6.42
N SER A 15 12.19 -3.74 -6.57
CA SER A 15 12.25 -3.07 -7.89
C SER A 15 13.62 -2.51 -8.26
N LEU A 16 14.72 -2.97 -7.66
CA LEU A 16 16.06 -2.54 -8.03
C LEU A 16 16.91 -3.75 -8.44
N SER A 17 16.80 -4.16 -9.70
CA SER A 17 17.88 -4.86 -10.41
C SER A 17 17.80 -4.56 -11.90
N LEU A 18 18.95 -4.22 -12.46
CA LEU A 18 19.37 -3.97 -13.84
C LEU A 18 19.12 -2.56 -14.41
N ALA A 19 20.15 -1.74 -14.26
CA ALA A 19 20.60 -0.81 -15.28
C ALA A 19 22.12 -0.76 -15.25
N ALA A 20 22.77 -1.20 -16.31
CA ALA A 20 24.20 -1.06 -16.56
C ALA A 20 24.51 0.36 -17.07
N PRO A 21 25.74 0.88 -16.86
CA PRO A 21 26.07 2.26 -17.18
C PRO A 21 26.40 2.43 -18.65
N THR A 22 25.82 3.43 -19.31
CA THR A 22 26.27 3.94 -20.61
C THR A 22 27.18 5.12 -20.38
N THR A 23 28.42 4.96 -20.79
CA THR A 23 29.41 6.03 -20.88
C THR A 23 29.06 6.98 -22.04
N ALA A 24 28.97 8.26 -21.70
CA ALA A 24 28.89 9.34 -22.67
C ALA A 24 30.30 9.59 -23.30
N PHE A 25 30.37 9.62 -24.62
CA PHE A 25 31.48 10.23 -25.35
C PHE A 25 30.96 11.49 -26.06
N ALA A 26 31.60 12.59 -25.75
CA ALA A 26 31.47 13.86 -26.43
C ALA A 26 32.13 13.77 -27.83
N ALA A 27 31.43 14.27 -28.84
CA ALA A 27 32.03 14.50 -30.16
C ALA A 27 32.30 15.98 -30.34
N GLU A 28 33.56 16.26 -30.55
CA GLU A 28 34.12 17.56 -30.88
C GLU A 28 34.02 17.79 -32.40
N SER A 29 33.55 18.94 -32.80
CA SER A 29 33.47 19.45 -34.17
C SER A 29 34.83 19.92 -34.66
N THR A 30 35.24 19.50 -35.86
CA THR A 30 36.25 20.24 -36.62
C THR A 30 35.78 20.38 -38.05
N GLU A 31 35.50 21.64 -38.42
CA GLU A 31 35.41 22.12 -39.79
C GLU A 31 36.85 22.24 -40.35
N GLU A 32 37.00 21.91 -41.64
CA GLU A 32 38.05 22.53 -42.50
C GLU A 32 37.76 22.25 -43.99
N PRO A 33 38.35 22.97 -45.00
CA PRO A 33 37.53 23.82 -45.84
C PRO A 33 37.56 23.44 -47.33
N VAL A 34 36.65 24.12 -48.02
CA VAL A 34 36.47 24.14 -49.47
C VAL A 34 37.72 24.70 -50.21
N THR A 35 38.16 24.05 -51.22
CA THR A 35 39.00 24.72 -52.27
C THR A 35 38.31 24.58 -53.61
N VAL A 36 38.00 25.75 -54.12
CA VAL A 36 37.53 26.06 -55.48
C VAL A 36 38.76 26.21 -56.38
N TYR A 37 38.77 25.61 -57.55
CA TYR A 37 39.55 26.08 -58.69
C TYR A 37 38.67 26.18 -59.93
N ALA A 38 38.64 27.39 -60.45
CA ALA A 38 38.02 27.78 -61.69
C ALA A 38 39.09 27.84 -62.82
N ASP A 39 38.54 27.81 -64.02
CA ASP A 39 39.07 28.36 -65.26
C ASP A 39 40.13 27.57 -66.02
N GLU A 40 40.02 27.40 -67.30
CA GLU A 40 39.99 28.35 -68.40
C GLU A 40 39.59 27.71 -69.75
N ALA A 41 39.02 28.52 -70.60
CA ALA A 41 38.58 28.31 -71.93
C ALA A 41 39.73 28.19 -72.96
N ALA A 42 39.49 27.56 -74.08
CA ALA A 42 39.93 28.08 -75.39
C ALA A 42 39.24 27.37 -76.57
N GLU A 43 38.70 28.20 -77.39
CA GLU A 43 38.16 28.04 -78.73
C GLU A 43 39.06 27.26 -79.69
N ASN A 44 38.44 26.52 -80.64
CA ASN A 44 38.61 26.80 -82.03
C ASN A 44 37.80 25.79 -82.90
N THR A 45 36.89 26.28 -83.70
CA THR A 45 36.37 25.75 -84.91
C THR A 45 37.34 26.08 -86.09
N PRO A 46 37.35 25.48 -87.34
CA PRO A 46 36.19 25.22 -88.14
C PRO A 46 36.24 24.03 -89.14
N ALA A 47 35.09 23.88 -89.78
CA ALA A 47 34.78 23.59 -91.16
C ALA A 47 34.76 22.16 -91.70
N ASP A 48 33.54 21.83 -92.11
CA ASP A 48 33.06 21.16 -93.33
C ASP A 48 33.76 19.93 -93.87
N THR A 49 32.99 18.86 -93.98
CA THR A 49 32.62 18.26 -95.28
C THR A 49 31.52 17.20 -95.16
N GLU A 50 30.48 17.37 -95.96
CA GLU A 50 29.35 16.44 -96.19
C GLU A 50 29.90 15.07 -96.76
N THR A 51 29.33 13.98 -96.27
CA THR A 51 29.04 12.80 -97.10
C THR A 51 27.95 11.93 -96.45
N GLU A 52 26.88 11.72 -97.12
CA GLU A 52 25.73 10.80 -96.87
C GLU A 52 26.07 9.35 -97.14
N PRO A 53 25.13 8.40 -96.90
CA PRO A 53 24.89 7.65 -95.70
C PRO A 53 25.25 6.16 -95.86
N GLY A 54 25.79 5.62 -94.80
CA GLY A 54 25.97 4.15 -94.72
C GLY A 54 25.10 3.61 -93.63
N THR A 55 24.11 2.83 -94.01
CA THR A 55 23.33 2.03 -93.05
C THR A 55 24.26 1.04 -92.34
N GLU A 56 24.56 1.33 -91.10
CA GLU A 56 25.27 0.44 -90.19
C GLU A 56 24.23 -0.51 -89.55
N PRO A 57 24.48 -1.83 -89.47
CA PRO A 57 23.54 -2.77 -88.90
C PRO A 57 23.42 -2.52 -87.41
N GLU A 58 22.15 -2.43 -86.91
CA GLU A 58 21.84 -2.39 -85.49
C GLU A 58 22.58 -3.50 -84.75
N GLN A 59 23.53 -3.07 -83.91
CA GLN A 59 24.21 -3.94 -82.94
C GLN A 59 23.16 -4.35 -81.89
N PRO A 60 22.98 -5.62 -81.60
CA PRO A 60 22.02 -6.03 -80.60
C PRO A 60 22.42 -5.39 -79.31
N THR A 61 21.54 -4.50 -78.76
CA THR A 61 21.70 -3.91 -77.47
C THR A 61 21.85 -5.02 -76.46
N GLN A 62 23.01 -5.15 -75.81
CA GLN A 62 23.21 -6.09 -74.73
C GLN A 62 22.18 -5.73 -73.63
N PRO A 63 21.52 -6.72 -72.99
CA PRO A 63 20.63 -6.48 -71.89
C PRO A 63 21.38 -5.70 -70.85
N VAL A 64 20.88 -4.50 -70.47
CA VAL A 64 21.42 -3.70 -69.32
C VAL A 64 21.22 -4.55 -68.06
N GLU A 65 22.33 -4.98 -67.48
CA GLU A 65 22.27 -5.75 -66.23
C GLU A 65 21.71 -4.87 -65.10
N LYS A 66 20.51 -5.19 -64.59
CA LYS A 66 19.82 -4.42 -63.53
C LYS A 66 20.58 -4.53 -62.19
N LEU A 67 20.73 -3.43 -61.51
CA LEU A 67 21.37 -3.38 -60.20
C LEU A 67 20.45 -3.90 -59.10
N PRO A 68 20.96 -4.55 -58.06
CA PRO A 68 20.16 -4.91 -56.91
C PRO A 68 19.77 -3.66 -56.12
N GLN A 69 18.50 -3.58 -55.62
CA GLN A 69 18.06 -2.58 -54.68
C GLN A 69 17.80 -3.21 -53.32
N GLU A 70 17.93 -2.42 -52.26
CA GLU A 70 17.71 -2.83 -50.88
C GLU A 70 16.70 -1.91 -50.21
N ILE A 71 15.85 -2.49 -49.35
CA ILE A 71 14.89 -1.75 -48.51
C ILE A 71 15.47 -1.65 -47.14
N THR A 72 15.61 -0.42 -46.62
CA THR A 72 16.17 -0.09 -45.31
C THR A 72 15.26 0.87 -44.55
N GLY A 73 15.68 1.39 -43.38
CA GLY A 73 14.91 2.35 -42.60
C GLY A 73 13.81 1.74 -41.71
N VAL A 74 13.59 0.43 -41.77
CA VAL A 74 12.60 -0.28 -40.94
C VAL A 74 13.28 -1.41 -40.14
N LYS A 75 12.73 -1.68 -38.94
CA LYS A 75 13.16 -2.83 -38.11
C LYS A 75 12.44 -4.09 -38.58
N THR A 76 12.99 -5.23 -38.23
CA THR A 76 12.39 -6.55 -38.55
C THR A 76 11.10 -6.83 -37.76
N ALA A 77 10.87 -6.13 -36.63
CA ALA A 77 9.66 -6.29 -35.82
C ALA A 77 9.29 -5.02 -35.04
N TYR A 78 7.96 -4.83 -34.82
CA TYR A 78 7.37 -3.75 -34.04
C TYR A 78 6.23 -4.28 -33.18
N ASN A 79 6.07 -3.65 -31.96
CA ASN A 79 4.86 -3.78 -31.17
C ASN A 79 3.94 -2.60 -31.49
N LEU A 80 2.73 -2.88 -31.98
CA LEU A 80 1.71 -1.89 -32.28
C LEU A 80 0.59 -1.98 -31.20
N TYR A 81 0.33 -0.88 -30.51
CA TYR A 81 -0.76 -0.86 -29.54
C TYR A 81 -2.11 -0.67 -30.22
N MET A 82 -3.16 -1.36 -29.75
CA MET A 82 -4.54 -1.20 -30.23
C MET A 82 -5.07 0.23 -30.20
N THR A 83 -4.43 1.13 -29.48
CA THR A 83 -4.78 2.56 -29.38
C THR A 83 -3.96 3.45 -30.30
N LYS A 84 -2.99 2.92 -31.03
CA LYS A 84 -2.09 3.66 -31.90
C LYS A 84 -2.59 3.58 -33.34
N LEU A 85 -3.19 4.65 -33.82
CA LEU A 85 -3.87 4.72 -35.13
C LEU A 85 -3.09 5.51 -36.21
N ASP A 86 -1.93 6.07 -35.86
CA ASP A 86 -1.16 6.99 -36.67
C ASP A 86 0.28 6.49 -36.90
N TYR A 87 0.50 5.19 -36.90
CA TYR A 87 1.83 4.62 -37.08
C TYR A 87 2.01 4.17 -38.53
N ALA A 88 2.95 4.77 -39.28
CA ALA A 88 3.33 4.37 -40.62
C ALA A 88 4.75 3.79 -40.62
N LEU A 89 4.95 2.70 -41.37
CA LEU A 89 6.27 2.23 -41.74
C LEU A 89 6.88 3.24 -42.75
N ARG A 90 8.14 3.56 -42.57
CA ARG A 90 8.85 4.52 -43.44
C ARG A 90 10.14 3.92 -43.94
N PRO A 91 10.03 2.90 -44.81
CA PRO A 91 11.20 2.35 -45.46
C PRO A 91 11.78 3.34 -46.47
N VAL A 92 13.03 3.15 -46.81
CA VAL A 92 13.72 3.81 -47.90
C VAL A 92 14.39 2.73 -48.75
N THR A 93 14.50 3.00 -50.05
CA THR A 93 15.28 2.14 -50.95
C THR A 93 16.45 2.93 -51.52
N ASN A 94 17.55 2.26 -51.84
CA ASN A 94 18.67 2.83 -52.59
C ASN A 94 18.43 2.85 -54.12
N GLY A 95 17.30 2.28 -54.57
CA GLY A 95 16.83 2.33 -55.94
C GLY A 95 15.71 3.33 -56.16
N ASP A 96 15.10 3.33 -57.33
CA ASP A 96 14.00 4.19 -57.75
C ASP A 96 12.64 3.46 -57.80
N GLY A 97 12.58 2.17 -57.39
CA GLY A 97 11.37 1.39 -57.39
C GLY A 97 10.32 1.90 -56.41
N ALA A 98 9.09 2.06 -56.88
CA ALA A 98 7.96 2.44 -56.02
C ALA A 98 7.76 1.41 -54.92
N LEU A 99 7.56 1.94 -53.65
CA LEU A 99 7.31 1.12 -52.47
C LEU A 99 5.83 0.81 -52.31
N THR A 100 5.48 -0.47 -52.11
CA THR A 100 4.13 -0.91 -51.78
C THR A 100 4.13 -1.80 -50.57
N PHE A 101 2.97 -1.89 -49.90
CA PHE A 101 2.81 -2.59 -48.64
C PHE A 101 1.63 -3.57 -48.68
N ALA A 102 1.83 -4.78 -48.20
CA ALA A 102 0.80 -5.79 -48.05
C ALA A 102 0.87 -6.48 -46.69
N THR A 103 -0.29 -6.80 -46.12
CA THR A 103 -0.37 -7.55 -44.85
C THR A 103 -0.71 -9.01 -45.09
N SER A 104 -0.10 -9.91 -44.29
CA SER A 104 -0.43 -11.33 -44.28
C SER A 104 -1.75 -11.64 -43.58
N ASP A 105 -2.24 -10.74 -42.69
CA ASP A 105 -3.49 -10.91 -41.92
C ASP A 105 -4.18 -9.56 -41.65
N PRO A 106 -5.11 -9.16 -42.55
CA PRO A 106 -5.88 -7.93 -42.37
C PRO A 106 -6.86 -7.98 -41.16
N GLY A 107 -7.12 -9.17 -40.58
CA GLY A 107 -7.88 -9.34 -39.36
C GLY A 107 -7.09 -8.96 -38.10
N VAL A 108 -5.75 -8.87 -38.18
CA VAL A 108 -4.86 -8.42 -37.09
C VAL A 108 -4.46 -6.97 -37.29
N VAL A 109 -3.96 -6.61 -38.48
CA VAL A 109 -3.56 -5.24 -38.82
C VAL A 109 -3.78 -5.00 -40.32
N THR A 110 -4.39 -3.88 -40.69
CA THR A 110 -4.41 -3.41 -42.08
C THR A 110 -3.25 -2.45 -42.32
N VAL A 111 -2.79 -2.37 -43.58
CA VAL A 111 -1.77 -1.42 -44.01
C VAL A 111 -2.30 -0.71 -45.26
N ASP A 112 -2.10 0.60 -45.31
CA ASP A 112 -2.33 1.37 -46.52
C ASP A 112 -1.21 1.05 -47.52
N GLU A 113 -1.59 0.61 -48.73
CA GLU A 113 -0.68 0.06 -49.74
C GLU A 113 0.39 1.05 -50.21
N THR A 114 0.11 2.36 -50.11
CA THR A 114 1.02 3.41 -50.65
C THR A 114 1.75 4.16 -49.56
N THR A 115 1.09 4.39 -48.41
CA THR A 115 1.66 5.21 -47.31
C THR A 115 2.30 4.40 -46.20
N GLY A 116 2.09 3.06 -46.17
CA GLY A 116 2.55 2.19 -45.09
C GLY A 116 1.88 2.47 -43.72
N LEU A 117 0.74 3.19 -43.73
CA LEU A 117 -0.01 3.47 -42.47
C LEU A 117 -0.66 2.18 -41.97
N LEU A 118 -0.34 1.84 -40.72
CA LEU A 118 -0.84 0.64 -40.06
C LEU A 118 -2.08 0.99 -39.20
N THR A 119 -3.14 0.19 -39.35
CA THR A 119 -4.32 0.27 -38.49
C THR A 119 -4.51 -1.06 -37.75
N PRO A 120 -4.38 -1.09 -36.40
CA PRO A 120 -4.58 -2.32 -35.62
C PRO A 120 -6.07 -2.67 -35.60
N VAL A 121 -6.38 -3.97 -35.85
CA VAL A 121 -7.75 -4.50 -35.89
C VAL A 121 -8.00 -5.43 -34.69
N ALA A 122 -7.09 -6.37 -34.45
CA ALA A 122 -7.17 -7.31 -33.33
C ALA A 122 -5.78 -7.64 -32.76
N VAL A 123 -5.74 -8.10 -31.52
CA VAL A 123 -4.50 -8.62 -30.91
C VAL A 123 -4.04 -9.84 -31.63
N GLY A 124 -2.79 -9.85 -32.10
CA GLY A 124 -2.23 -10.92 -32.88
C GLY A 124 -0.86 -10.57 -33.45
N THR A 125 -0.41 -11.35 -34.44
CA THR A 125 0.84 -11.10 -35.15
C THR A 125 0.58 -11.25 -36.66
N ALA A 126 0.97 -10.27 -37.43
CA ALA A 126 0.95 -10.32 -38.90
C ALA A 126 2.29 -9.86 -39.46
N THR A 127 2.59 -10.26 -40.66
CA THR A 127 3.78 -9.81 -41.41
C THR A 127 3.36 -8.80 -42.45
N ILE A 128 4.03 -7.67 -42.50
CA ILE A 128 3.92 -6.70 -43.58
C ILE A 128 5.05 -6.98 -44.52
N THR A 129 4.71 -7.26 -45.78
CA THR A 129 5.65 -7.36 -46.91
C THR A 129 5.74 -5.97 -47.54
N ILE A 130 6.94 -5.44 -47.62
CA ILE A 130 7.29 -4.18 -48.30
C ILE A 130 7.97 -4.59 -49.60
N THR A 131 7.46 -4.12 -50.73
CA THR A 131 8.02 -4.44 -52.04
C THR A 131 8.50 -3.15 -52.69
N ALA A 132 9.74 -3.12 -53.14
CA ALA A 132 10.25 -2.11 -54.06
C ALA A 132 10.12 -2.68 -55.48
N ALA A 133 9.35 -2.00 -56.34
CA ALA A 133 9.08 -2.46 -57.69
C ALA A 133 10.36 -2.55 -58.53
N GLU A 134 10.37 -3.49 -59.50
CA GLU A 134 11.41 -3.55 -60.53
C GLU A 134 11.28 -2.32 -61.43
N THR A 135 12.43 -1.78 -61.85
CA THR A 135 12.51 -0.64 -62.78
C THR A 135 13.43 -1.00 -63.97
N GLU A 136 13.67 -0.05 -64.82
CA GLU A 136 14.64 -0.26 -65.93
C GLU A 136 16.07 -0.49 -65.40
N GLN A 137 16.42 0.13 -64.26
CA GLN A 137 17.78 0.10 -63.71
C GLN A 137 17.95 -0.85 -62.54
N TYR A 138 16.86 -1.22 -61.80
CA TYR A 138 16.92 -2.00 -60.56
C TYR A 138 16.02 -3.24 -60.61
N LEU A 139 16.51 -4.33 -60.01
CA LEU A 139 15.72 -5.52 -59.74
C LEU A 139 14.71 -5.26 -58.60
N ALA A 140 13.59 -5.99 -58.58
CA ALA A 140 12.66 -5.92 -57.46
C ALA A 140 13.32 -6.34 -56.13
N ALA A 141 12.89 -5.75 -55.00
CA ALA A 141 13.32 -6.16 -53.67
C ALA A 141 12.12 -6.30 -52.73
N GLU A 142 12.23 -7.18 -51.75
CA GLU A 142 11.24 -7.40 -50.72
C GLU A 142 11.88 -7.38 -49.33
N GLN A 143 11.14 -6.77 -48.35
CA GLN A 143 11.48 -6.80 -46.94
C GLN A 143 10.25 -7.19 -46.14
N GLN A 144 10.40 -8.14 -45.22
CA GLN A 144 9.34 -8.51 -44.29
C GLN A 144 9.52 -7.87 -42.93
N VAL A 145 8.41 -7.36 -42.35
CA VAL A 145 8.35 -6.69 -41.04
C VAL A 145 7.25 -7.36 -40.20
N THR A 146 7.60 -7.93 -39.08
CA THR A 146 6.65 -8.52 -38.15
C THR A 146 5.97 -7.44 -37.31
N ILE A 147 4.65 -7.35 -37.36
CA ILE A 147 3.85 -6.48 -36.53
C ILE A 147 3.11 -7.30 -35.47
N LYS A 148 3.43 -7.08 -34.19
CA LYS A 148 2.71 -7.65 -33.07
C LYS A 148 1.74 -6.62 -32.50
N VAL A 149 0.45 -6.81 -32.74
CA VAL A 149 -0.60 -5.96 -32.16
C VAL A 149 -0.89 -6.41 -30.72
N ILE A 150 -0.82 -5.47 -29.79
CA ILE A 150 -0.98 -5.73 -28.35
C ILE A 150 -1.92 -4.70 -27.72
N LEU A 151 -2.56 -5.10 -26.59
CA LEU A 151 -3.37 -4.18 -25.79
C LEU A 151 -2.53 -3.08 -25.17
N ALA A 152 -3.03 -1.85 -25.20
CA ALA A 152 -2.41 -0.73 -24.51
C ALA A 152 -2.48 -0.91 -22.99
N LYS A 153 -1.44 -0.50 -22.27
CA LYS A 153 -1.47 -0.47 -20.81
C LYS A 153 -2.39 0.67 -20.34
N GLN A 154 -3.13 0.43 -19.27
CA GLN A 154 -3.91 1.45 -18.60
C GLN A 154 -3.57 1.51 -17.12
N THR A 155 -3.87 2.64 -16.48
CA THR A 155 -3.69 2.86 -15.05
C THR A 155 -5.00 3.30 -14.42
N ILE A 156 -5.18 2.97 -13.14
CA ILE A 156 -6.30 3.44 -12.33
C ILE A 156 -5.81 4.63 -11.50
N THR A 157 -6.48 5.76 -11.66
CA THR A 157 -6.14 7.03 -11.01
C THR A 157 -7.30 7.57 -10.17
N GLY A 158 -7.09 8.69 -9.44
CA GLY A 158 -8.13 9.36 -8.66
C GLY A 158 -8.46 8.72 -7.31
N VAL A 159 -7.68 7.73 -6.88
CA VAL A 159 -7.81 7.05 -5.59
C VAL A 159 -6.45 6.94 -4.90
N PRO A 160 -6.39 7.10 -3.56
CA PRO A 160 -5.15 6.90 -2.80
C PRO A 160 -4.86 5.42 -2.56
N GLU A 161 -3.63 5.08 -2.15
CA GLU A 161 -3.26 3.73 -1.70
C GLU A 161 -3.87 3.39 -0.33
N ALA A 162 -4.05 4.39 0.55
CA ALA A 162 -4.62 4.22 1.87
C ALA A 162 -5.58 5.35 2.23
N LEU A 163 -6.62 5.03 3.03
CA LEU A 163 -7.66 5.95 3.43
C LEU A 163 -8.15 5.64 4.85
N ASP A 164 -8.24 6.66 5.71
CA ASP A 164 -8.76 6.56 7.05
C ASP A 164 -10.17 7.13 7.12
N LEU A 165 -11.16 6.30 7.45
CA LEU A 165 -12.56 6.68 7.54
C LEU A 165 -13.06 6.60 8.98
N LYS A 166 -13.54 7.71 9.50
CA LYS A 166 -14.21 7.71 10.79
C LYS A 166 -15.54 7.01 10.69
N TYR A 167 -15.75 5.96 11.50
CA TYR A 167 -16.94 5.14 11.47
C TYR A 167 -18.22 5.94 11.76
N LYS A 168 -19.18 5.78 10.87
CA LYS A 168 -20.58 6.16 11.05
C LYS A 168 -21.41 4.97 10.56
N ALA A 169 -22.36 4.50 11.36
CA ALA A 169 -23.23 3.38 10.95
C ALA A 169 -23.89 3.67 9.60
N ASN A 170 -23.69 2.79 8.62
CA ASN A 170 -24.10 2.95 7.22
C ASN A 170 -23.61 4.25 6.56
N GLY A 171 -22.59 4.89 7.12
CA GLY A 171 -21.92 6.04 6.49
C GLY A 171 -21.29 5.63 5.16
N THR A 172 -21.29 6.52 4.20
CA THR A 172 -20.80 6.24 2.85
C THR A 172 -19.60 7.11 2.49
N TYR A 173 -18.77 6.60 1.57
CA TYR A 173 -17.66 7.33 0.96
C TYR A 173 -17.57 6.96 -0.52
N GLN A 174 -17.36 7.95 -1.40
CA GLN A 174 -17.24 7.72 -2.83
C GLN A 174 -15.78 7.63 -3.24
N LEU A 175 -15.36 6.48 -3.74
CA LEU A 175 -14.09 6.34 -4.44
C LEU A 175 -14.20 6.99 -5.82
N LYS A 176 -13.25 7.88 -6.14
CA LYS A 176 -13.25 8.65 -7.41
C LYS A 176 -12.28 8.02 -8.43
N ALA A 177 -12.27 6.70 -8.51
CA ALA A 177 -11.41 5.98 -9.44
C ALA A 177 -11.76 6.30 -10.90
N LYS A 178 -10.72 6.43 -11.74
CA LYS A 178 -10.83 6.64 -13.18
C LYS A 178 -9.88 5.69 -13.90
N ALA A 179 -10.31 5.15 -15.02
CA ALA A 179 -9.49 4.37 -15.96
C ALA A 179 -10.05 4.53 -17.37
N ALA A 180 -9.34 4.02 -18.37
CA ALA A 180 -9.79 4.03 -19.75
C ALA A 180 -10.96 3.06 -20.01
N SER A 181 -10.97 1.92 -19.30
CA SER A 181 -12.01 0.90 -19.43
C SER A 181 -12.91 0.81 -18.18
N LYS A 182 -13.97 0.00 -18.26
CA LYS A 182 -14.97 -0.18 -17.20
C LYS A 182 -14.33 -0.69 -15.91
N LEU A 183 -14.66 0.00 -14.80
CA LEU A 183 -14.21 -0.36 -13.46
C LEU A 183 -15.16 -1.34 -12.78
N THR A 184 -14.56 -2.25 -12.01
CA THR A 184 -15.24 -3.11 -11.05
C THR A 184 -14.55 -3.03 -9.69
N TYR A 185 -15.31 -3.29 -8.61
CA TYR A 185 -14.85 -3.11 -7.24
C TYR A 185 -15.13 -4.36 -6.41
N LYS A 186 -14.18 -4.74 -5.55
CA LYS A 186 -14.33 -5.88 -4.64
C LYS A 186 -13.79 -5.53 -3.26
N SER A 187 -14.61 -5.76 -2.22
CA SER A 187 -14.19 -5.64 -0.82
C SER A 187 -13.60 -6.96 -0.32
N SER A 188 -12.48 -6.90 0.39
CA SER A 188 -11.87 -8.06 1.07
C SER A 188 -12.59 -8.42 2.38
N ASN A 189 -13.37 -7.48 2.96
CA ASN A 189 -14.06 -7.69 4.23
C ASN A 189 -15.37 -6.89 4.28
N THR A 190 -16.46 -7.51 3.87
CA THR A 190 -17.80 -6.89 3.83
C THR A 190 -18.38 -6.60 5.22
N LYS A 191 -17.81 -7.16 6.31
CA LYS A 191 -18.18 -6.82 7.69
C LYS A 191 -17.64 -5.45 8.11
N VAL A 192 -16.57 -4.96 7.47
CA VAL A 192 -16.01 -3.64 7.71
C VAL A 192 -16.59 -2.62 6.74
N ALA A 193 -16.54 -2.89 5.44
CA ALA A 193 -17.18 -2.05 4.43
C ALA A 193 -17.58 -2.86 3.19
N THR A 194 -18.73 -2.52 2.60
CA THR A 194 -19.14 -2.97 1.27
C THR A 194 -18.83 -1.90 0.25
N VAL A 195 -18.72 -2.28 -1.03
CA VAL A 195 -18.58 -1.35 -2.15
C VAL A 195 -19.54 -1.76 -3.27
N ASP A 196 -20.20 -0.81 -3.90
CA ASP A 196 -21.07 -1.04 -5.05
C ASP A 196 -20.32 -0.94 -6.40
N SER A 197 -21.04 -1.19 -7.49
CA SER A 197 -20.50 -1.14 -8.85
C SER A 197 -20.06 0.26 -9.31
N LYS A 198 -20.48 1.31 -8.59
CA LYS A 198 -20.10 2.72 -8.84
C LYS A 198 -18.95 3.17 -7.93
N GLY A 199 -18.40 2.28 -7.09
CA GLY A 199 -17.32 2.60 -6.16
C GLY A 199 -17.77 3.34 -4.90
N LYS A 200 -19.08 3.32 -4.58
CA LYS A 200 -19.60 3.88 -3.34
C LYS A 200 -19.43 2.87 -2.21
N LEU A 201 -18.60 3.23 -1.25
CA LEU A 201 -18.38 2.47 -0.01
C LEU A 201 -19.53 2.68 0.96
N THR A 202 -19.87 1.63 1.72
CA THR A 202 -20.77 1.72 2.88
C THR A 202 -20.10 1.06 4.08
N MET A 203 -19.88 1.83 5.15
CA MET A 203 -19.25 1.37 6.38
C MET A 203 -20.20 0.47 7.17
N LYS A 204 -19.76 -0.74 7.53
CA LYS A 204 -20.54 -1.73 8.30
C LYS A 204 -19.95 -1.99 9.69
N GLY A 205 -18.64 -1.81 9.89
CA GLY A 205 -17.98 -2.05 11.15
C GLY A 205 -16.61 -1.40 11.23
N LEU A 206 -15.94 -1.56 12.36
CA LEU A 206 -14.56 -1.10 12.59
C LEU A 206 -13.58 -2.13 12.04
N GLY A 207 -12.39 -1.68 11.65
CA GLY A 207 -11.29 -2.52 11.22
C GLY A 207 -10.71 -2.11 9.88
N THR A 208 -9.83 -2.95 9.33
CA THR A 208 -9.18 -2.72 8.04
C THR A 208 -9.83 -3.56 6.95
N VAL A 209 -9.98 -2.96 5.78
CA VAL A 209 -10.49 -3.60 4.57
C VAL A 209 -9.70 -3.13 3.35
N VAL A 210 -9.45 -4.03 2.41
CA VAL A 210 -8.82 -3.69 1.12
C VAL A 210 -9.90 -3.68 0.05
N ILE A 211 -10.03 -2.57 -0.66
CA ILE A 211 -10.86 -2.50 -1.87
C ILE A 211 -9.96 -2.71 -3.08
N THR A 212 -10.21 -3.78 -3.81
CA THR A 212 -9.57 -4.03 -5.10
C THR A 212 -10.42 -3.41 -6.19
N ILE A 213 -9.84 -2.49 -6.93
CA ILE A 213 -10.43 -1.85 -8.11
C ILE A 213 -9.79 -2.49 -9.34
N THR A 214 -10.60 -2.91 -10.28
CA THR A 214 -10.14 -3.54 -11.52
C THR A 214 -10.68 -2.75 -12.70
N ALA A 215 -9.79 -2.25 -13.54
CA ALA A 215 -10.10 -1.82 -14.88
C ALA A 215 -10.03 -3.05 -15.78
N ASN A 216 -11.16 -3.48 -16.32
CA ASN A 216 -11.24 -4.71 -17.10
C ASN A 216 -10.52 -4.53 -18.47
N ALA A 217 -10.00 -5.61 -19.00
CA ALA A 217 -9.59 -5.60 -20.41
C ALA A 217 -10.83 -5.36 -21.29
N ASP A 218 -10.64 -4.62 -22.42
CA ASP A 218 -11.74 -4.29 -23.35
C ASP A 218 -11.21 -4.38 -24.77
N GLY A 219 -10.78 -4.92 -25.48
CA GLY A 219 -10.28 -4.93 -26.86
C GLY A 219 -9.19 -3.90 -27.19
N ARG A 220 -9.10 -2.82 -26.42
CA ARG A 220 -8.07 -1.77 -26.60
C ARG A 220 -7.04 -1.76 -25.47
N TYR A 221 -7.49 -1.98 -24.24
CA TYR A 221 -6.67 -1.86 -23.05
C TYR A 221 -6.52 -3.19 -22.31
N ALA A 222 -5.32 -3.45 -21.83
CA ALA A 222 -5.03 -4.56 -20.94
C ALA A 222 -5.67 -4.32 -19.55
N LYS A 223 -5.99 -5.42 -18.85
CA LYS A 223 -6.49 -5.36 -17.47
C LYS A 223 -5.48 -4.66 -16.55
N ALA A 224 -5.99 -3.76 -15.68
CA ALA A 224 -5.23 -3.14 -14.61
C ALA A 224 -5.92 -3.32 -13.26
N THR A 225 -5.16 -3.30 -12.16
CA THR A 225 -5.70 -3.38 -10.81
C THR A 225 -5.04 -2.36 -9.90
N HIS A 226 -5.84 -1.82 -8.96
CA HIS A 226 -5.37 -0.94 -7.90
C HIS A 226 -6.00 -1.37 -6.58
N LYS A 227 -5.26 -1.28 -5.47
CA LYS A 227 -5.74 -1.64 -4.15
C LYS A 227 -5.74 -0.41 -3.26
N VAL A 228 -6.86 -0.17 -2.59
CA VAL A 228 -7.00 0.88 -1.57
C VAL A 228 -7.14 0.20 -0.22
N GLU A 229 -6.19 0.41 0.68
CA GLU A 229 -6.29 -0.01 2.07
C GLU A 229 -7.11 1.01 2.86
N ILE A 230 -8.20 0.57 3.50
CA ILE A 230 -9.11 1.43 4.24
C ILE A 230 -9.15 1.01 5.71
N GLU A 231 -8.79 1.93 6.61
CA GLU A 231 -9.00 1.79 8.03
C GLU A 231 -10.32 2.49 8.43
N VAL A 232 -11.29 1.70 8.90
CA VAL A 232 -12.54 2.23 9.47
C VAL A 232 -12.40 2.25 10.99
N TYR A 233 -12.32 3.43 11.58
CA TYR A 233 -12.00 3.63 12.99
C TYR A 233 -13.02 4.50 13.72
N LYS A 234 -13.02 4.43 15.07
CA LYS A 234 -13.64 5.42 15.96
C LYS A 234 -12.57 6.09 16.82
N THR A 235 -12.88 7.24 17.35
CA THR A 235 -12.05 7.92 18.36
C THR A 235 -12.53 7.55 19.76
N ALA A 236 -11.73 7.86 20.80
CA ALA A 236 -12.13 7.75 22.19
C ALA A 236 -13.45 8.51 22.47
N ALA A 237 -14.19 8.10 23.50
CA ALA A 237 -15.55 8.54 23.79
C ALA A 237 -15.67 10.01 24.24
N LYS A 238 -14.55 10.70 24.49
CA LYS A 238 -14.50 12.10 24.94
C LYS A 238 -15.25 12.31 26.26
N LEU A 239 -14.86 11.59 27.30
CA LEU A 239 -15.38 11.81 28.64
C LEU A 239 -15.20 13.26 29.08
N LYS A 240 -15.94 13.68 30.11
CA LYS A 240 -15.69 14.96 30.78
C LYS A 240 -14.29 14.93 31.41
N VAL A 241 -13.37 15.68 30.83
CA VAL A 241 -11.97 15.71 31.24
C VAL A 241 -11.63 17.05 31.90
N SER A 242 -10.66 17.03 32.83
CA SER A 242 -10.19 18.26 33.49
C SER A 242 -9.51 19.19 32.46
N LYS A 243 -9.54 20.50 32.77
CA LYS A 243 -8.82 21.50 31.95
C LYS A 243 -7.31 21.26 31.90
N TYR A 244 -6.76 20.62 32.93
CA TYR A 244 -5.34 20.33 33.06
C TYR A 244 -4.95 19.13 32.18
N TYR A 245 -5.71 18.04 32.25
CA TYR A 245 -5.47 16.86 31.41
C TYR A 245 -5.60 17.17 29.88
N LYS A 246 -6.53 18.05 29.48
CA LYS A 246 -6.66 18.49 28.10
C LYS A 246 -5.37 19.04 27.48
N LYS A 247 -4.50 19.65 28.32
CA LYS A 247 -3.21 20.20 27.89
C LYS A 247 -2.10 19.14 27.80
N SER A 248 -2.32 17.95 28.37
CA SER A 248 -1.30 16.92 28.52
C SER A 248 -0.95 16.22 27.21
N LYS A 249 0.26 15.65 27.15
CA LYS A 249 0.67 14.74 26.06
C LYS A 249 -0.19 13.47 26.03
N PHE A 250 -0.73 13.03 27.14
CA PHE A 250 -1.57 11.84 27.27
C PHE A 250 -2.92 12.05 26.62
N TYR A 251 -3.56 13.20 26.83
CA TYR A 251 -4.78 13.57 26.12
C TYR A 251 -4.55 13.69 24.60
N LYS A 252 -3.44 14.32 24.20
CA LYS A 252 -3.09 14.42 22.77
C LYS A 252 -2.89 13.04 22.11
N ARG A 253 -2.26 12.08 22.81
CA ARG A 253 -2.12 10.69 22.36
C ARG A 253 -3.49 10.01 22.24
N LEU A 254 -4.35 10.16 23.25
CA LEU A 254 -5.70 9.60 23.27
C LEU A 254 -6.55 10.13 22.11
N MET A 255 -6.50 11.43 21.82
CA MET A 255 -7.30 12.06 20.77
C MET A 255 -6.83 11.70 19.35
N LYS A 256 -5.58 11.30 19.19
CA LYS A 256 -5.01 10.82 17.92
C LYS A 256 -5.19 9.31 17.71
N LEU A 257 -5.70 8.60 18.71
CA LEU A 257 -5.81 7.17 18.67
C LEU A 257 -6.97 6.74 17.76
N HIS A 258 -6.69 5.89 16.80
CA HIS A 258 -7.68 5.16 16.03
C HIS A 258 -8.04 3.87 16.76
N LEU A 259 -9.33 3.67 16.98
CA LEU A 259 -9.90 2.48 17.63
C LEU A 259 -10.61 1.66 16.55
N ASP A 260 -9.86 0.84 15.86
CA ASP A 260 -10.30 0.00 14.73
C ASP A 260 -10.44 -1.48 15.08
N GLY A 261 -9.92 -1.88 16.24
CA GLY A 261 -9.91 -3.25 16.70
C GLY A 261 -11.16 -3.69 17.46
N THR A 262 -11.11 -4.89 18.00
CA THR A 262 -12.12 -5.38 18.95
C THR A 262 -12.15 -4.52 20.21
N THR A 263 -13.28 -4.56 20.95
CA THR A 263 -13.41 -3.83 22.24
C THR A 263 -12.23 -4.08 23.17
N ARG A 264 -11.74 -5.32 23.25
CA ARG A 264 -10.57 -5.72 24.05
C ARG A 264 -9.28 -5.03 23.58
N GLN A 265 -9.01 -5.03 22.26
CA GLN A 265 -7.84 -4.37 21.67
C GLN A 265 -7.89 -2.85 21.88
N ASN A 266 -9.06 -2.26 21.68
CA ASN A 266 -9.28 -0.83 21.83
C ASN A 266 -9.08 -0.35 23.28
N VAL A 267 -9.56 -1.10 24.28
CA VAL A 267 -9.31 -0.80 25.70
C VAL A 267 -7.82 -0.82 26.01
N MET A 268 -7.09 -1.80 25.49
CA MET A 268 -5.63 -1.87 25.65
C MET A 268 -4.91 -0.72 24.95
N ALA A 269 -5.33 -0.37 23.74
CA ALA A 269 -4.76 0.76 23.01
C ALA A 269 -4.95 2.09 23.77
N ILE A 270 -6.12 2.29 24.42
CA ILE A 270 -6.37 3.43 25.29
C ILE A 270 -5.42 3.41 26.49
N ALA A 271 -5.30 2.26 27.18
CA ALA A 271 -4.41 2.12 28.33
C ALA A 271 -2.94 2.46 27.98
N GLU A 272 -2.48 2.04 26.81
CA GLU A 272 -1.13 2.33 26.32
C GLU A 272 -0.87 3.84 26.10
N THR A 273 -1.90 4.63 25.75
CA THR A 273 -1.74 6.09 25.62
C THR A 273 -1.39 6.76 26.92
N GLN A 274 -1.67 6.11 28.05
CA GLN A 274 -1.51 6.66 29.40
C GLN A 274 -0.19 6.28 30.08
N VAL A 275 0.60 5.39 29.46
CA VAL A 275 1.89 4.96 30.04
C VAL A 275 2.82 6.16 30.25
N GLY A 276 3.33 6.29 31.49
CA GLY A 276 4.12 7.42 31.96
C GLY A 276 3.28 8.58 32.51
N TYR A 277 1.94 8.44 32.65
CA TYR A 277 1.10 9.35 33.39
C TYR A 277 1.39 9.21 34.89
N HIS A 278 1.75 10.29 35.55
CA HIS A 278 2.03 10.32 36.99
C HIS A 278 0.96 11.14 37.70
N GLU A 279 0.60 10.77 38.95
CA GLU A 279 -0.32 11.53 39.73
C GLU A 279 0.28 12.87 40.22
N GLY A 280 -0.56 13.80 40.57
CA GLY A 280 -0.17 15.11 41.13
C GLY A 280 -0.38 15.21 42.63
N ASN A 281 0.18 16.27 43.23
CA ASN A 281 -0.07 16.67 44.62
C ASN A 281 -1.22 17.67 44.76
N LYS A 282 -1.73 18.20 43.63
CA LYS A 282 -2.84 19.17 43.55
C LYS A 282 -3.53 19.11 42.20
N LEU A 283 -4.72 19.68 42.11
CA LEU A 283 -5.55 19.69 40.89
C LEU A 283 -4.82 20.20 39.66
N SER A 284 -3.96 21.22 39.77
CA SER A 284 -3.24 21.78 38.63
C SER A 284 -2.19 20.86 38.03
N GLN A 285 -1.86 19.77 38.73
CA GLN A 285 -0.87 18.77 38.31
C GLN A 285 -1.50 17.49 37.72
N MET A 286 -2.80 17.48 37.44
CA MET A 286 -3.48 16.33 36.81
C MET A 286 -3.16 16.16 35.35
N ASP A 287 -2.22 16.91 34.80
CA ASP A 287 -1.69 16.72 33.44
C ASP A 287 -0.78 15.47 33.30
N GLY A 288 -0.45 14.83 34.42
CA GLY A 288 0.38 13.62 34.48
C GLY A 288 1.87 13.86 34.27
N ALA A 289 2.32 15.12 34.32
CA ALA A 289 3.72 15.48 34.08
C ALA A 289 4.59 15.49 35.35
N ASN A 290 3.99 15.57 36.54
CA ASN A 290 4.69 15.65 37.81
C ASN A 290 5.20 14.30 38.30
N LYS A 291 6.44 13.96 37.99
CA LYS A 291 7.06 12.67 38.36
C LYS A 291 7.32 12.48 39.88
N ARG A 292 6.98 13.44 40.71
CA ARG A 292 7.17 13.40 42.18
C ARG A 292 5.84 13.54 42.92
N GLY A 293 4.70 13.43 42.22
CA GLY A 293 3.39 13.49 42.83
C GLY A 293 3.08 12.22 43.59
N SER A 294 2.48 12.33 44.76
CA SER A 294 2.02 11.24 45.62
C SER A 294 0.67 11.56 46.31
N GLY A 295 -0.04 12.57 45.79
CA GLY A 295 -1.28 13.07 46.36
C GLY A 295 -2.55 12.50 45.77
N ASN A 296 -2.45 11.48 44.90
CA ASN A 296 -3.59 10.86 44.21
C ASN A 296 -4.47 11.81 43.35
N TYR A 297 -3.95 12.99 42.96
CA TYR A 297 -4.65 13.87 42.05
C TYR A 297 -4.45 13.38 40.60
N THR A 298 -5.47 12.72 40.06
CA THR A 298 -5.42 12.14 38.73
C THR A 298 -6.67 12.47 37.90
N GLU A 299 -6.54 12.43 36.59
CA GLU A 299 -7.68 12.49 35.69
C GLU A 299 -8.67 11.34 35.95
N TYR A 300 -8.16 10.16 36.30
CA TYR A 300 -8.99 8.99 36.60
C TYR A 300 -9.86 9.19 37.83
N GLY A 301 -9.32 9.82 38.88
CA GLY A 301 -10.07 10.21 40.07
C GLY A 301 -11.02 11.38 39.83
N TYR A 302 -10.61 12.36 39.02
CA TYR A 302 -11.41 13.54 38.69
C TYR A 302 -12.76 13.18 38.05
N VAL A 303 -12.77 12.24 37.12
CA VAL A 303 -14.00 11.75 36.43
C VAL A 303 -15.00 11.17 37.46
N TYR A 304 -14.53 10.66 38.56
CA TYR A 304 -15.35 10.08 39.64
C TYR A 304 -15.60 11.04 40.81
N GLY A 305 -14.92 12.19 40.87
CA GLY A 305 -14.93 13.09 42.03
C GLY A 305 -14.24 12.49 43.26
N ILE A 306 -13.24 11.59 43.04
CA ILE A 306 -12.56 10.86 44.12
C ILE A 306 -11.06 11.13 44.04
N GLN A 307 -10.47 11.54 45.17
CA GLN A 307 -9.04 11.60 45.42
C GLN A 307 -8.65 10.37 46.24
N GLY A 308 -7.88 9.44 45.66
CA GLY A 308 -7.50 8.21 46.35
C GLY A 308 -6.86 7.21 45.39
N ALA A 309 -6.52 6.02 45.89
CA ALA A 309 -5.88 4.99 45.09
C ALA A 309 -6.65 4.71 43.78
N TRP A 310 -6.00 4.93 42.65
CA TRP A 310 -6.66 5.05 41.36
C TRP A 310 -6.45 3.86 40.38
N CYS A 311 -5.90 2.75 40.86
CA CYS A 311 -5.73 1.57 40.00
C CYS A 311 -7.05 1.03 39.40
N ALA A 312 -8.11 0.95 40.25
CA ALA A 312 -9.44 0.52 39.81
C ALA A 312 -10.13 1.58 38.92
N MET A 313 -9.94 2.87 39.26
CA MET A 313 -10.45 3.99 38.47
C MET A 313 -9.81 4.06 37.07
N PHE A 314 -8.51 3.80 36.95
CA PHE A 314 -7.80 3.70 35.67
C PHE A 314 -8.39 2.62 34.79
N VAL A 315 -8.58 1.41 35.33
CA VAL A 315 -9.18 0.30 34.57
C VAL A 315 -10.57 0.67 34.04
N ASN A 316 -11.40 1.28 34.87
CA ASN A 316 -12.72 1.74 34.43
C ASN A 316 -12.63 2.87 33.40
N TRP A 317 -11.77 3.84 33.64
CA TRP A 317 -11.60 4.98 32.73
C TRP A 317 -11.26 4.53 31.31
N CYS A 318 -10.31 3.61 31.15
CA CYS A 318 -9.97 3.03 29.84
C CYS A 318 -11.19 2.38 29.16
N ALA A 319 -11.99 1.65 29.93
CA ALA A 319 -13.22 1.04 29.42
C ALA A 319 -14.26 2.07 28.99
N ARG A 320 -14.41 3.18 29.75
CA ARG A 320 -15.35 4.28 29.43
C ARG A 320 -14.91 5.04 28.19
N GLU A 321 -13.63 5.33 28.02
CA GLU A 321 -13.09 5.97 26.81
C GLU A 321 -13.31 5.11 25.55
N ASN A 322 -13.38 3.78 25.70
CA ASN A 322 -13.81 2.89 24.61
C ASN A 322 -15.33 2.79 24.44
N ALA A 323 -16.13 3.45 25.26
CA ALA A 323 -17.59 3.28 25.36
C ALA A 323 -18.02 1.84 25.68
N THR A 324 -17.20 1.10 26.42
CA THR A 324 -17.52 -0.27 26.85
C THR A 324 -18.71 -0.25 27.82
N SER A 325 -19.67 -1.17 27.63
CA SER A 325 -20.84 -1.28 28.51
C SER A 325 -20.47 -1.54 29.98
N THR A 326 -21.20 -0.92 30.92
CA THR A 326 -21.05 -1.19 32.36
C THR A 326 -21.44 -2.63 32.74
N LYS A 327 -22.20 -3.32 31.91
CA LYS A 327 -22.48 -4.77 32.06
C LYS A 327 -21.24 -5.62 31.78
N VAL A 328 -20.25 -5.09 31.09
CA VAL A 328 -18.98 -5.77 30.75
C VAL A 328 -17.86 -5.35 31.69
N VAL A 329 -17.65 -4.04 31.85
CA VAL A 329 -16.70 -3.45 32.80
C VAL A 329 -17.47 -2.45 33.67
N PRO A 330 -17.84 -2.85 34.89
CA PRO A 330 -18.65 -1.98 35.75
C PRO A 330 -17.91 -0.71 36.23
N LYS A 331 -18.65 0.29 36.63
CA LYS A 331 -18.09 1.54 37.12
C LYS A 331 -17.77 1.42 38.64
N TYR A 332 -16.65 0.76 38.95
CA TYR A 332 -16.19 0.62 40.34
C TYR A 332 -14.90 1.40 40.60
N CYS A 333 -14.73 1.84 41.85
CA CYS A 333 -13.52 2.50 42.34
C CYS A 333 -12.70 1.57 43.25
N ARG A 334 -13.24 0.43 43.67
CA ARG A 334 -12.59 -0.53 44.57
C ARG A 334 -12.27 -1.82 43.83
N VAL A 335 -11.08 -2.34 44.09
CA VAL A 335 -10.57 -3.57 43.49
C VAL A 335 -11.46 -4.77 43.81
N MET A 336 -11.90 -4.86 45.08
CA MET A 336 -12.74 -5.97 45.54
C MET A 336 -14.08 -6.05 44.84
N ASP A 337 -14.69 -4.91 44.48
CA ASP A 337 -15.96 -4.91 43.74
C ASP A 337 -15.81 -5.48 42.36
N TYR A 338 -14.70 -5.21 41.65
CA TYR A 338 -14.38 -5.89 40.38
C TYR A 338 -14.23 -7.39 40.51
N ARG A 339 -13.47 -7.82 41.51
CA ARG A 339 -13.30 -9.26 41.78
C ARG A 339 -14.64 -9.94 42.03
N GLY A 340 -15.46 -9.41 42.95
CA GLY A 340 -16.78 -9.94 43.30
C GLY A 340 -17.72 -9.99 42.10
N PHE A 341 -17.73 -8.96 41.24
CA PHE A 341 -18.51 -8.89 40.05
C PHE A 341 -18.15 -10.05 39.08
N TYR A 342 -16.88 -10.27 38.82
CA TYR A 342 -16.45 -11.33 37.92
C TYR A 342 -16.52 -12.74 38.54
N GLN A 343 -16.44 -12.85 39.84
CA GLN A 343 -16.73 -14.12 40.55
C GLN A 343 -18.19 -14.53 40.36
N LYS A 344 -19.16 -13.60 40.56
CA LYS A 344 -20.60 -13.86 40.32
C LYS A 344 -20.87 -14.27 38.87
N GLN A 345 -20.13 -13.74 37.91
CA GLN A 345 -20.25 -14.11 36.49
C GLN A 345 -19.48 -15.38 36.11
N LYS A 346 -18.81 -16.06 37.03
CA LYS A 346 -17.92 -17.21 36.77
C LYS A 346 -16.80 -16.91 35.79
N ARG A 347 -16.32 -15.64 35.78
CA ARG A 347 -15.27 -15.12 34.88
C ARG A 347 -14.01 -14.64 35.64
N TYR A 348 -13.89 -15.00 36.91
CA TYR A 348 -12.69 -14.81 37.70
C TYR A 348 -11.94 -16.14 37.81
N TYR A 349 -10.64 -16.11 37.55
CA TYR A 349 -9.74 -17.25 37.53
C TYR A 349 -8.66 -17.02 38.61
N PRO A 350 -8.78 -17.59 39.83
CA PRO A 350 -7.72 -17.49 40.84
C PRO A 350 -6.41 -18.05 40.29
N TRP A 351 -5.27 -17.60 40.81
CA TRP A 351 -3.96 -18.02 40.33
C TRP A 351 -3.83 -19.52 40.17
N SER A 352 -4.32 -20.31 41.13
CA SER A 352 -4.30 -21.78 41.10
C SER A 352 -4.99 -22.39 39.87
N LYS A 353 -5.96 -21.70 39.25
CA LYS A 353 -6.67 -22.16 38.05
C LYS A 353 -6.01 -21.71 36.74
N THR A 354 -4.87 -21.05 36.80
CA THR A 354 -4.14 -20.55 35.63
C THR A 354 -2.96 -21.46 35.29
N LYS A 355 -2.40 -21.26 34.09
CA LYS A 355 -1.14 -21.94 33.66
C LYS A 355 0.07 -21.60 34.51
N GLY A 356 0.05 -20.47 35.23
CA GLY A 356 1.09 -20.10 36.21
C GLY A 356 0.98 -20.88 37.52
N GLY A 357 -0.26 -21.20 37.94
CA GLY A 357 -0.56 -22.13 39.04
C GLY A 357 -0.58 -23.56 38.55
N ARG A 358 -1.68 -24.29 38.82
CA ARG A 358 -1.84 -25.71 38.42
C ARG A 358 -3.03 -25.92 37.46
N GLY A 359 -3.63 -24.81 36.96
CA GLY A 359 -4.80 -24.86 36.11
C GLY A 359 -4.49 -24.72 34.62
N SER A 360 -5.54 -24.51 33.84
CA SER A 360 -5.47 -24.44 32.37
C SER A 360 -5.63 -23.01 31.82
N TYR A 361 -6.14 -22.06 32.61
CA TYR A 361 -6.41 -20.71 32.13
C TYR A 361 -5.11 -19.97 31.76
N LEU A 362 -5.03 -19.44 30.55
CA LEU A 362 -3.98 -18.54 30.09
C LEU A 362 -4.54 -17.15 29.89
N PRO A 363 -4.10 -16.14 30.68
CA PRO A 363 -4.56 -14.77 30.54
C PRO A 363 -4.28 -14.20 29.14
N LYS A 364 -5.18 -13.35 28.65
CA LYS A 364 -5.10 -12.70 27.32
C LYS A 364 -5.00 -11.19 27.48
N ALA A 365 -4.47 -10.51 26.47
CA ALA A 365 -4.47 -9.06 26.42
C ALA A 365 -5.89 -8.52 26.68
N GLY A 366 -6.01 -7.52 27.58
CA GLY A 366 -7.28 -6.95 28.01
C GLY A 366 -8.00 -7.71 29.15
N ASP A 367 -7.50 -8.86 29.60
CA ASP A 367 -7.92 -9.40 30.89
C ASP A 367 -7.43 -8.50 32.01
N MET A 368 -8.11 -8.53 33.16
CA MET A 368 -7.65 -7.80 34.35
C MET A 368 -6.87 -8.74 35.24
N ILE A 369 -5.76 -8.27 35.79
CA ILE A 369 -4.95 -8.96 36.79
C ILE A 369 -5.18 -8.35 38.16
N PHE A 370 -5.30 -9.20 39.19
CA PHE A 370 -5.50 -8.83 40.58
C PHE A 370 -4.32 -9.26 41.43
N TYR A 371 -3.95 -8.40 42.38
CA TYR A 371 -2.85 -8.63 43.28
C TYR A 371 -3.32 -8.61 44.73
N THR A 372 -2.60 -9.33 45.60
CA THR A 372 -2.84 -9.40 47.02
C THR A 372 -1.52 -9.43 47.78
N THR A 373 -1.55 -9.05 49.07
CA THR A 373 -0.37 -9.04 49.94
C THR A 373 -0.01 -10.42 50.49
N TYR A 374 -0.96 -11.34 50.56
CA TYR A 374 -0.73 -12.74 50.91
C TYR A 374 -1.85 -13.62 50.34
N PRO A 375 -1.62 -14.93 50.13
CA PRO A 375 -2.66 -15.84 49.71
C PRO A 375 -3.84 -15.88 50.68
N GLY A 376 -5.05 -15.69 50.17
CA GLY A 376 -6.26 -15.60 50.99
C GLY A 376 -6.68 -14.19 51.40
N ALA A 377 -5.83 -13.17 51.31
CA ALA A 377 -6.20 -11.79 51.57
C ALA A 377 -7.10 -11.20 50.47
N SER A 378 -7.63 -10.03 50.75
CA SER A 378 -8.36 -9.23 49.77
C SER A 378 -7.46 -8.80 48.61
N SER A 379 -8.03 -8.66 47.40
CA SER A 379 -7.32 -8.03 46.27
C SER A 379 -7.14 -6.54 46.54
N GLN A 380 -5.90 -6.05 46.39
CA GLN A 380 -5.55 -4.67 46.75
C GLN A 380 -5.11 -3.83 45.56
N HIS A 381 -4.69 -4.46 44.49
CA HIS A 381 -4.31 -3.77 43.26
C HIS A 381 -4.86 -4.49 42.03
N ILE A 382 -5.05 -3.72 40.93
CA ILE A 382 -5.60 -4.21 39.66
C ILE A 382 -4.92 -3.50 38.50
N GLY A 383 -4.73 -4.23 37.39
CA GLY A 383 -4.26 -3.70 36.12
C GLY A 383 -4.82 -4.48 34.96
N TYR A 384 -4.40 -4.13 33.73
CA TYR A 384 -4.68 -4.89 32.52
C TYR A 384 -3.51 -5.80 32.17
N VAL A 385 -3.81 -7.01 31.71
CA VAL A 385 -2.83 -7.88 31.05
C VAL A 385 -2.59 -7.33 29.64
N LYS A 386 -1.33 -7.03 29.32
CA LYS A 386 -0.89 -6.64 27.97
C LYS A 386 -0.53 -7.87 27.12
N SER A 387 0.18 -8.80 27.73
CA SER A 387 0.48 -10.09 27.11
C SER A 387 0.79 -11.16 28.15
N CYS A 388 0.60 -12.42 27.78
CA CYS A 388 0.98 -13.55 28.63
C CYS A 388 1.51 -14.69 27.74
N LYS A 389 2.65 -15.29 28.15
CA LYS A 389 3.30 -16.38 27.43
C LYS A 389 3.79 -17.44 28.42
N VAL A 390 3.72 -18.72 28.01
CA VAL A 390 4.33 -19.83 28.73
C VAL A 390 5.42 -20.44 27.84
N LYS A 391 6.65 -20.49 28.33
CA LYS A 391 7.79 -21.06 27.62
C LYS A 391 8.80 -21.60 28.65
N GLY A 392 9.35 -22.78 28.41
CA GLY A 392 10.42 -23.37 29.26
C GLY A 392 10.05 -23.50 30.74
N GLY A 393 8.80 -23.93 31.06
CA GLY A 393 8.36 -24.09 32.45
C GLY A 393 8.12 -22.74 33.18
N LYS A 394 8.17 -21.63 32.51
CA LYS A 394 7.92 -20.27 33.08
C LYS A 394 6.71 -19.60 32.42
N ILE A 395 5.96 -18.85 33.20
CA ILE A 395 4.93 -17.93 32.70
C ILE A 395 5.46 -16.50 32.79
N THR A 396 5.40 -15.75 31.69
CA THR A 396 5.75 -14.35 31.62
C THR A 396 4.50 -13.53 31.33
N ILE A 397 4.17 -12.60 32.20
CA ILE A 397 3.00 -11.73 32.15
C ILE A 397 3.49 -10.29 32.04
N VAL A 398 3.08 -9.56 31.01
CA VAL A 398 3.29 -8.12 30.88
C VAL A 398 1.96 -7.44 31.14
N THR A 399 1.98 -6.39 31.96
CA THR A 399 0.80 -5.65 32.38
C THR A 399 0.91 -4.16 32.03
N THR A 400 -0.23 -3.47 31.99
CA THR A 400 -0.34 -2.01 32.02
C THR A 400 -1.17 -1.65 33.25
N GLU A 401 -0.56 -0.97 34.21
CA GLU A 401 -1.11 -0.72 35.53
C GLU A 401 -1.18 0.76 35.82
N GLY A 402 -2.32 1.23 36.33
CA GLY A 402 -2.44 2.55 36.95
C GLY A 402 -2.14 2.47 38.42
N ASN A 403 -1.64 3.55 39.03
CA ASN A 403 -1.23 3.60 40.44
C ASN A 403 -0.19 2.54 40.85
N SER A 404 0.74 2.30 39.96
CA SER A 404 1.86 1.41 40.21
C SER A 404 3.10 2.24 40.48
N SER A 405 3.40 2.51 41.80
CA SER A 405 4.33 3.54 42.24
C SER A 405 3.96 4.91 41.66
N ASP A 406 2.73 5.33 41.95
CA ASP A 406 2.15 6.64 41.62
C ASP A 406 2.07 7.00 40.14
N GLU A 407 2.27 6.01 39.26
CA GLU A 407 2.19 6.21 37.81
C GLU A 407 1.46 5.09 37.04
N CYS A 408 1.13 5.36 35.79
CA CYS A 408 0.72 4.36 34.83
C CYS A 408 1.96 3.78 34.13
N ARG A 409 2.23 2.51 34.36
CA ARG A 409 3.44 1.84 33.83
C ARG A 409 3.20 0.42 33.36
N HIS A 410 4.16 -0.09 32.60
CA HIS A 410 4.27 -1.52 32.34
C HIS A 410 5.01 -2.22 33.50
N LYS A 411 4.54 -3.42 33.81
CA LYS A 411 5.25 -4.38 34.68
C LYS A 411 5.43 -5.68 33.94
N THR A 412 6.52 -6.38 34.26
CA THR A 412 6.76 -7.74 33.71
C THR A 412 7.03 -8.67 34.88
N TYR A 413 6.25 -9.74 34.96
CA TYR A 413 6.36 -10.78 35.95
C TYR A 413 6.71 -12.09 35.27
N THR A 414 7.82 -12.71 35.68
CA THR A 414 8.21 -14.05 35.20
C THR A 414 8.29 -14.98 36.39
N LEU A 415 7.44 -15.99 36.38
CA LEU A 415 7.35 -16.96 37.45
C LEU A 415 7.50 -18.39 36.91
N PRO A 416 8.00 -19.33 37.71
CA PRO A 416 7.84 -20.74 37.37
C PRO A 416 6.37 -21.11 37.23
N THR A 417 6.04 -22.01 36.33
CA THR A 417 4.70 -22.63 36.31
C THR A 417 4.56 -23.50 37.56
N LYS A 418 3.29 -23.71 38.01
CA LYS A 418 2.96 -24.40 39.25
C LYS A 418 3.47 -23.68 40.54
N SER A 419 3.75 -22.37 40.44
CA SER A 419 4.12 -21.53 41.56
C SER A 419 2.90 -21.06 42.38
N ASN A 420 3.15 -20.49 43.55
CA ASN A 420 2.11 -19.86 44.37
C ASN A 420 1.75 -18.43 43.95
N GLY A 421 2.36 -17.90 42.86
CA GLY A 421 2.09 -16.56 42.34
C GLY A 421 2.86 -15.43 43.02
N ARG A 422 3.86 -15.70 43.87
CA ARG A 422 4.68 -14.67 44.54
C ARG A 422 5.51 -13.88 43.50
N ILE A 423 5.36 -12.58 43.47
CA ILE A 423 6.05 -11.67 42.53
C ILE A 423 7.10 -10.80 43.22
N ALA A 424 6.94 -10.52 44.51
CA ALA A 424 7.87 -9.75 45.34
C ALA A 424 7.64 -10.09 46.80
N ALA A 425 8.48 -9.55 47.74
CA ALA A 425 8.22 -9.64 49.16
C ALA A 425 6.85 -9.06 49.48
N GLY A 426 5.97 -9.88 50.09
CA GLY A 426 4.62 -9.48 50.44
C GLY A 426 3.64 -9.20 49.31
N TRP A 427 3.95 -9.65 48.03
CA TRP A 427 3.02 -9.47 46.91
C TRP A 427 2.85 -10.75 46.10
N TYR A 428 1.59 -11.03 45.76
CA TYR A 428 1.20 -12.22 44.99
C TYR A 428 0.21 -11.86 43.89
N ILE A 429 0.25 -12.56 42.77
CA ILE A 429 -0.84 -12.52 41.79
C ILE A 429 -2.01 -13.32 42.40
N HIS A 430 -3.13 -12.64 42.65
CA HIS A 430 -4.33 -13.24 43.19
C HIS A 430 -5.10 -14.03 42.13
N GLY A 431 -5.18 -13.48 40.92
CA GLY A 431 -5.89 -14.10 39.82
C GLY A 431 -6.17 -13.11 38.68
N PHE A 432 -7.04 -13.55 37.80
CA PHE A 432 -7.42 -12.77 36.62
C PHE A 432 -8.94 -12.76 36.44
N SER A 433 -9.45 -11.72 35.80
CA SER A 433 -10.80 -11.75 35.26
C SER A 433 -10.77 -11.54 33.74
N SER A 434 -11.72 -12.18 33.03
CA SER A 434 -11.85 -12.09 31.58
C SER A 434 -13.20 -11.45 31.23
N PRO A 435 -13.27 -10.11 31.08
CA PRO A 435 -14.49 -9.45 30.66
C PRO A 435 -15.04 -10.00 29.33
N LYS A 436 -16.36 -10.09 29.20
CA LYS A 436 -17.02 -10.50 27.95
C LYS A 436 -17.18 -9.28 27.04
N TYR A 437 -16.04 -8.81 26.50
CA TYR A 437 -16.02 -7.69 25.55
C TYR A 437 -16.86 -7.95 24.31
#